data_6b192e56ae178daf9352585a7397f9b6
#
_entry.id   6b192e56ae178daf9352585a7397f9b6
#
_cell.length_a   1.000
_cell.length_b   1.000
_cell.length_c   1.000
_cell.angle_alpha   90.00
_cell.angle_beta   90.00
_cell.angle_gamma   90.00
#
_symmetry.space_group_name_H-M   'P 1'
#
loop_
_entity.id
_entity.type
_entity.pdbx_description
1 polymer ?
#
loop_
_entity_poly.entity_id
_entity_poly.type
_entity_poly.pdbx_seq_one_letter_code
_entity_poly.pdbx_strand_id
1 'polypeptide(L)'
;EMMLRDPKANTLGSIFASQWLGFTDLGRVRPGQIDNPWATDTLIAAMKHESAMLFNSVVKNNMPLDRLIDADYTFVNEELAKHYRMNGVRGAKMRQVSLRTSPRRGILGHGSILAVTSFPGRTSPVIRGNWILSKLLGTPPPPPPPNVSEFDERVAENRKLTQREKLEMHRQNPNCYTCHSQIDPLGFAL
;
A
#
# COMPACT_ATOMS: atom_id res chain seq x y z
N GLU A 1 5.69 13.29 26.16
CA GLU A 1 6.87 12.41 26.02
C GLU A 1 6.81 11.14 26.87
N MET A 2 6.40 11.23 28.16
CA MET A 2 6.36 10.07 29.09
C MET A 2 5.40 8.97 28.59
N MET A 3 4.24 9.31 28.05
CA MET A 3 3.26 8.34 27.51
C MET A 3 3.78 7.60 26.27
N LEU A 4 4.58 8.23 25.42
CA LEU A 4 5.14 7.59 24.22
C LEU A 4 6.24 6.59 24.55
N ARG A 5 6.82 6.65 25.75
CA ARG A 5 7.82 5.66 26.25
C ARG A 5 7.18 4.40 26.82
N ASP A 6 5.88 4.44 27.13
CA ASP A 6 5.16 3.26 27.59
C ASP A 6 5.10 2.21 26.45
N PRO A 7 5.33 0.92 26.73
CA PRO A 7 5.17 -0.16 25.76
C PRO A 7 3.78 -0.18 25.09
N LYS A 8 2.73 0.23 25.80
CA LYS A 8 1.38 0.36 25.28
C LYS A 8 1.26 1.37 24.12
N ALA A 9 2.16 2.35 24.03
CA ALA A 9 2.19 3.27 22.89
C ALA A 9 2.46 2.59 21.55
N ASN A 10 2.90 1.34 21.52
CA ASN A 10 3.01 0.55 20.28
C ASN A 10 1.65 0.31 19.63
N THR A 11 0.54 0.41 20.37
CA THR A 11 -0.82 0.31 19.83
C THR A 11 -1.16 1.43 18.85
N LEU A 12 -0.45 2.55 18.86
CA LEU A 12 -0.59 3.61 17.87
C LEU A 12 -0.29 3.06 16.45
N GLY A 13 0.76 2.27 16.28
CA GLY A 13 1.06 1.63 15.00
C GLY A 13 0.17 0.42 14.70
N SER A 14 -0.01 -0.48 15.67
CA SER A 14 -0.69 -1.75 15.44
C SER A 14 -2.22 -1.64 15.41
N ILE A 15 -2.82 -0.62 16.03
CA ILE A 15 -4.27 -0.40 16.04
C ILE A 15 -4.63 0.85 15.22
N PHE A 16 -4.21 2.03 15.66
CA PHE A 16 -4.61 3.27 15.00
C PHE A 16 -4.14 3.34 13.54
N ALA A 17 -2.81 3.25 13.30
CA ALA A 17 -2.29 3.34 11.94
C ALA A 17 -2.81 2.20 11.05
N SER A 18 -2.98 0.99 11.59
CA SER A 18 -3.49 -0.14 10.81
C SER A 18 -4.93 0.06 10.35
N GLN A 19 -5.77 0.68 11.16
CA GLN A 19 -7.16 1.03 10.81
C GLN A 19 -7.20 2.22 9.86
N TRP A 20 -6.47 3.29 10.17
CA TRP A 20 -6.39 4.48 9.34
C TRP A 20 -5.95 4.15 7.92
N LEU A 21 -4.86 3.40 7.76
CA LEU A 21 -4.25 3.06 6.48
C LEU A 21 -4.84 1.79 5.84
N GLY A 22 -5.73 1.08 6.55
CA GLY A 22 -6.48 -0.07 6.05
C GLY A 22 -5.72 -1.39 6.00
N PHE A 23 -4.47 -1.47 6.48
CA PHE A 23 -3.73 -2.73 6.45
C PHE A 23 -4.14 -3.73 7.54
N THR A 24 -5.10 -3.38 8.42
CA THR A 24 -5.77 -4.35 9.30
C THR A 24 -6.37 -5.49 8.49
N ASP A 25 -6.99 -5.16 7.35
CA ASP A 25 -7.73 -6.11 6.52
C ASP A 25 -6.84 -6.94 5.58
N LEU A 26 -5.53 -6.74 5.59
CA LEU A 26 -4.60 -7.46 4.72
C LEU A 26 -4.73 -9.00 4.80
N GLY A 27 -5.21 -9.53 5.93
CA GLY A 27 -5.48 -10.96 6.07
C GLY A 27 -6.83 -11.41 5.49
N ARG A 28 -7.77 -10.47 5.26
CA ARG A 28 -9.11 -10.74 4.70
C ARG A 28 -9.13 -10.59 3.18
N VAL A 29 -8.39 -9.59 2.68
CA VAL A 29 -8.19 -9.35 1.26
C VAL A 29 -6.97 -10.15 0.80
N ARG A 30 -6.94 -11.45 1.09
CA ARG A 30 -5.86 -12.29 0.58
C ARG A 30 -5.95 -12.31 -0.95
N PRO A 31 -4.87 -11.99 -1.66
CA PRO A 31 -4.69 -12.50 -3.00
C PRO A 31 -4.93 -14.01 -2.88
N GLY A 32 -5.87 -14.57 -3.63
CA GLY A 32 -6.28 -15.97 -3.46
C GLY A 32 -5.07 -16.88 -3.25
N GLN A 33 -5.10 -17.73 -2.23
CA GLN A 33 -3.97 -18.63 -1.91
C GLN A 33 -3.59 -19.53 -3.10
N ILE A 34 -4.54 -19.77 -4.01
CA ILE A 34 -4.34 -20.53 -5.24
C ILE A 34 -3.46 -19.74 -6.22
N ASP A 35 -3.69 -18.42 -6.35
CA ASP A 35 -2.98 -17.57 -7.30
C ASP A 35 -1.70 -16.96 -6.73
N ASN A 36 -1.56 -16.93 -5.40
CA ASN A 36 -0.43 -16.33 -4.70
C ASN A 36 0.06 -17.20 -3.54
N PRO A 37 0.69 -18.33 -3.80
CA PRO A 37 1.19 -19.26 -2.78
C PRO A 37 2.28 -18.65 -1.89
N TRP A 38 2.87 -17.51 -2.30
CA TRP A 38 3.86 -16.78 -1.52
C TRP A 38 3.26 -15.97 -0.34
N ALA A 39 1.95 -15.72 -0.33
CA ALA A 39 1.27 -14.93 0.70
C ALA A 39 0.99 -15.76 1.96
N THR A 40 2.03 -16.20 2.65
CA THR A 40 1.91 -16.93 3.93
C THR A 40 1.38 -16.03 5.04
N ASP A 41 0.79 -16.62 6.08
CA ASP A 41 0.32 -15.88 7.26
C ASP A 41 1.47 -15.15 7.96
N THR A 42 2.64 -15.76 8.00
CA THR A 42 3.85 -15.19 8.60
C THR A 42 4.36 -13.99 7.80
N LEU A 43 4.33 -14.05 6.46
CA LEU A 43 4.70 -12.92 5.62
C LEU A 43 3.70 -11.77 5.76
N ILE A 44 2.40 -12.07 5.77
CA ILE A 44 1.35 -11.06 5.99
C ILE A 44 1.51 -10.39 7.34
N ALA A 45 1.79 -11.16 8.40
CA ALA A 45 2.08 -10.60 9.72
C ALA A 45 3.33 -9.70 9.72
N ALA A 46 4.39 -10.11 9.01
CA ALA A 46 5.60 -9.31 8.88
C ALA A 46 5.35 -8.00 8.12
N MET A 47 4.56 -8.00 7.05
CA MET A 47 4.15 -6.80 6.31
C MET A 47 3.34 -5.83 7.19
N LYS A 48 2.41 -6.33 8.01
CA LYS A 48 1.66 -5.50 8.98
C LYS A 48 2.60 -4.90 10.03
N HIS A 49 3.52 -5.71 10.57
CA HIS A 49 4.51 -5.25 11.54
C HIS A 49 5.42 -4.18 10.97
N GLU A 50 5.89 -4.32 9.72
CA GLU A 50 6.70 -3.31 9.04
C GLU A 50 6.04 -1.92 9.11
N SER A 51 4.80 -1.82 8.68
CA SER A 51 4.07 -0.55 8.63
C SER A 51 3.78 0.02 10.02
N ALA A 52 3.40 -0.83 10.96
CA ALA A 52 3.19 -0.43 12.34
C ALA A 52 4.48 0.08 13.00
N MET A 53 5.62 -0.57 12.75
CA MET A 53 6.92 -0.17 13.29
C MET A 53 7.42 1.13 12.68
N LEU A 54 7.24 1.37 11.38
CA LEU A 54 7.59 2.64 10.76
C LEU A 54 6.78 3.78 11.39
N PHE A 55 5.45 3.61 11.51
CA PHE A 55 4.60 4.59 12.15
C PHE A 55 5.06 4.89 13.59
N ASN A 56 5.25 3.85 14.39
CA ASN A 56 5.72 3.99 15.76
C ASN A 56 7.10 4.65 15.86
N SER A 57 7.99 4.36 14.91
CA SER A 57 9.32 4.98 14.85
C SER A 57 9.22 6.49 14.63
N VAL A 58 8.38 6.93 13.69
CA VAL A 58 8.17 8.37 13.43
C VAL A 58 7.58 9.06 14.65
N VAL A 59 6.52 8.50 15.24
CA VAL A 59 5.82 9.11 16.39
C VAL A 59 6.71 9.14 17.63
N LYS A 60 7.35 8.02 18.01
CA LYS A 60 8.13 7.91 19.22
C LYS A 60 9.41 8.73 19.20
N ASN A 61 10.00 8.90 18.02
CA ASN A 61 11.24 9.68 17.86
C ASN A 61 10.94 11.14 17.47
N ASN A 62 9.66 11.56 17.51
CA ASN A 62 9.24 12.90 17.15
C ASN A 62 9.80 13.37 15.79
N MET A 63 9.74 12.48 14.81
CA MET A 63 10.22 12.76 13.45
C MET A 63 9.18 13.56 12.67
N PRO A 64 9.58 14.34 11.65
CA PRO A 64 8.65 14.97 10.72
C PRO A 64 7.73 13.92 10.06
N LEU A 65 6.45 14.29 9.80
CA LEU A 65 5.45 13.37 9.26
C LEU A 65 5.75 12.91 7.82
N ASP A 66 6.50 13.70 7.06
CA ASP A 66 6.98 13.32 5.72
C ASP A 66 7.81 12.04 5.74
N ARG A 67 8.45 11.71 6.88
CA ARG A 67 9.13 10.43 7.08
C ARG A 67 8.21 9.21 6.95
N LEU A 68 6.91 9.37 7.10
CA LEU A 68 5.99 8.27 6.75
C LEU A 68 6.03 7.94 5.25
N ILE A 69 6.31 8.93 4.40
CA ILE A 69 6.28 8.79 2.94
C ILE A 69 7.68 8.54 2.37
N ASP A 70 8.71 9.24 2.87
CA ASP A 70 10.05 9.24 2.27
C ASP A 70 11.15 8.57 3.10
N ALA A 71 10.79 7.87 4.19
CA ALA A 71 11.78 7.19 5.02
C ALA A 71 12.77 6.37 4.19
N ASP A 72 14.06 6.58 4.42
CA ASP A 72 15.16 5.85 3.80
C ASP A 72 15.55 4.58 4.57
N TYR A 73 14.63 4.07 5.40
CA TYR A 73 14.72 2.84 6.17
C TYR A 73 13.36 2.16 6.29
N THR A 74 13.38 0.87 6.59
CA THR A 74 12.20 0.09 6.94
C THR A 74 12.54 -0.96 8.00
N PHE A 75 11.55 -1.77 8.39
CA PHE A 75 11.70 -2.85 9.36
C PHE A 75 11.34 -4.18 8.70
N VAL A 76 12.27 -5.13 8.73
CA VAL A 76 12.07 -6.45 8.12
C VAL A 76 12.60 -7.56 9.01
N ASN A 77 11.99 -8.73 8.91
CA ASN A 77 12.57 -10.01 9.33
C ASN A 77 13.15 -10.74 8.09
N GLU A 78 13.68 -11.93 8.26
CA GLU A 78 14.25 -12.71 7.17
C GLU A 78 13.25 -13.01 6.05
N GLU A 79 12.00 -13.35 6.38
CA GLU A 79 10.96 -13.70 5.42
C GLU A 79 10.57 -12.48 4.55
N LEU A 80 10.31 -11.34 5.18
CA LEU A 80 9.97 -10.10 4.48
C LEU A 80 11.16 -9.58 3.66
N ALA A 81 12.38 -9.70 4.19
CA ALA A 81 13.60 -9.34 3.47
C ALA A 81 13.77 -10.19 2.20
N LYS A 82 13.54 -11.50 2.27
CA LYS A 82 13.54 -12.40 1.09
C LYS A 82 12.48 -11.97 0.07
N HIS A 83 11.28 -11.65 0.53
CA HIS A 83 10.20 -11.17 -0.33
C HIS A 83 10.58 -9.86 -1.06
N TYR A 84 11.28 -8.97 -0.38
CA TYR A 84 11.79 -7.71 -0.97
C TYR A 84 13.12 -7.88 -1.72
N ARG A 85 13.67 -9.09 -1.78
CA ARG A 85 14.99 -9.40 -2.36
C ARG A 85 16.14 -8.64 -1.69
N MET A 86 16.02 -8.44 -0.37
CA MET A 86 17.06 -7.83 0.47
C MET A 86 17.95 -8.91 1.07
N ASN A 87 19.27 -8.73 0.98
CA ASN A 87 20.25 -9.67 1.52
C ASN A 87 20.68 -9.29 2.94
N GLY A 88 21.25 -10.25 3.67
CA GLY A 88 21.91 -10.02 4.96
C GLY A 88 21.00 -10.01 6.20
N VAL A 89 19.67 -10.19 6.03
CA VAL A 89 18.73 -10.30 7.15
C VAL A 89 18.47 -11.76 7.48
N ARG A 90 18.61 -12.16 8.75
CA ARG A 90 18.41 -13.53 9.23
C ARG A 90 17.49 -13.57 10.45
N GLY A 91 16.66 -14.60 10.54
CA GLY A 91 15.80 -14.90 11.69
C GLY A 91 14.49 -14.12 11.73
N ALA A 92 13.61 -14.49 12.66
CA ALA A 92 12.23 -14.02 12.75
C ALA A 92 12.08 -12.60 13.34
N LYS A 93 13.11 -12.07 14.03
CA LYS A 93 13.03 -10.75 14.68
C LYS A 93 13.07 -9.63 13.64
N MET A 94 12.09 -8.73 13.71
CA MET A 94 12.09 -7.50 12.94
C MET A 94 13.27 -6.60 13.32
N ARG A 95 13.92 -6.01 12.32
CA ARG A 95 15.04 -5.07 12.51
C ARG A 95 15.00 -3.97 11.47
N GLN A 96 15.49 -2.81 11.86
CA GLN A 96 15.63 -1.69 10.93
C GLN A 96 16.72 -1.98 9.90
N VAL A 97 16.42 -1.68 8.64
CA VAL A 97 17.36 -1.77 7.51
C VAL A 97 17.30 -0.50 6.67
N SER A 98 18.43 -0.13 6.07
CA SER A 98 18.49 1.04 5.19
C SER A 98 17.90 0.75 3.81
N LEU A 99 17.20 1.74 3.26
CA LEU A 99 16.62 1.73 1.91
C LEU A 99 17.34 2.68 0.94
N ARG A 100 18.52 3.20 1.29
CA ARG A 100 19.22 4.22 0.48
C ARG A 100 19.45 3.81 -0.97
N THR A 101 19.64 2.52 -1.22
CA THR A 101 19.85 1.94 -2.56
C THR A 101 18.59 1.29 -3.14
N SER A 102 17.45 1.42 -2.47
CA SER A 102 16.17 0.82 -2.88
C SER A 102 15.25 1.90 -3.45
N PRO A 103 14.45 1.59 -4.49
CA PRO A 103 13.38 2.47 -4.94
C PRO A 103 12.22 2.55 -3.93
N ARG A 104 12.14 1.59 -2.97
CA ARG A 104 11.12 1.61 -1.93
C ARG A 104 11.40 2.72 -0.94
N ARG A 105 10.40 3.53 -0.66
CA ARG A 105 10.48 4.63 0.31
C ARG A 105 9.23 4.64 1.15
N GLY A 106 9.40 4.82 2.45
CA GLY A 106 8.33 4.98 3.40
C GLY A 106 7.17 3.99 3.21
N ILE A 107 6.00 4.37 3.70
CA ILE A 107 4.80 3.52 3.74
C ILE A 107 4.27 3.15 2.34
N LEU A 108 4.47 4.02 1.34
CA LEU A 108 4.01 3.79 -0.02
C LEU A 108 4.76 2.62 -0.70
N GLY A 109 5.98 2.32 -0.24
CA GLY A 109 6.77 1.17 -0.68
C GLY A 109 6.48 -0.13 0.07
N HIS A 110 5.65 -0.12 1.13
CA HIS A 110 5.39 -1.29 1.96
C HIS A 110 4.48 -2.31 1.30
N GLY A 111 4.81 -3.58 1.46
CA GLY A 111 4.03 -4.69 0.92
C GLY A 111 2.59 -4.72 1.43
N SER A 112 2.35 -4.31 2.68
CA SER A 112 1.01 -4.20 3.25
C SER A 112 0.12 -3.22 2.47
N ILE A 113 0.64 -2.02 2.16
CA ILE A 113 -0.11 -0.98 1.45
C ILE A 113 -0.32 -1.38 -0.01
N LEU A 114 0.74 -1.87 -0.68
CA LEU A 114 0.64 -2.31 -2.06
C LEU A 114 -0.35 -3.46 -2.23
N ALA A 115 -0.45 -4.36 -1.23
CA ALA A 115 -1.38 -5.48 -1.27
C ALA A 115 -2.84 -5.06 -1.00
N VAL A 116 -3.12 -4.22 0.02
CA VAL A 116 -4.51 -3.76 0.29
C VAL A 116 -5.03 -2.82 -0.78
N THR A 117 -4.16 -2.28 -1.61
CA THR A 117 -4.50 -1.40 -2.75
C THR A 117 -4.44 -2.13 -4.10
N SER A 118 -4.54 -3.46 -4.10
CA SER A 118 -4.53 -4.30 -5.29
C SER A 118 -5.72 -5.26 -5.28
N PHE A 119 -6.12 -5.74 -6.45
CA PHE A 119 -7.01 -6.89 -6.56
C PHE A 119 -6.22 -8.19 -6.38
N PRO A 120 -6.87 -9.31 -6.05
CA PRO A 120 -6.26 -10.62 -6.18
C PRO A 120 -5.72 -10.82 -7.60
N GLY A 121 -4.44 -11.19 -7.72
CA GLY A 121 -3.80 -11.48 -9.00
C GLY A 121 -3.39 -10.26 -9.86
N ARG A 122 -3.80 -9.02 -9.56
CA ARG A 122 -3.42 -7.84 -10.35
C ARG A 122 -3.30 -6.56 -9.53
N THR A 123 -2.44 -5.66 -9.97
CA THR A 123 -2.36 -4.32 -9.38
C THR A 123 -3.55 -3.46 -9.82
N SER A 124 -3.87 -2.43 -9.04
CA SER A 124 -4.94 -1.47 -9.36
C SER A 124 -4.49 -0.03 -9.11
N PRO A 125 -4.04 0.69 -10.15
CA PRO A 125 -3.73 2.12 -10.01
C PRO A 125 -4.91 2.93 -9.46
N VAL A 126 -6.12 2.58 -9.85
CA VAL A 126 -7.34 3.27 -9.38
C VAL A 126 -7.53 3.13 -7.87
N ILE A 127 -7.43 1.89 -7.33
CA ILE A 127 -7.54 1.67 -5.88
C ILE A 127 -6.41 2.38 -5.15
N ARG A 128 -5.17 2.36 -5.67
CA ARG A 128 -4.02 3.06 -5.08
C ARG A 128 -4.22 4.57 -5.05
N GLY A 129 -4.61 5.16 -6.17
CA GLY A 129 -4.86 6.60 -6.25
C GLY A 129 -5.98 7.04 -5.32
N ASN A 130 -7.09 6.30 -5.29
CA ASN A 130 -8.19 6.53 -4.34
C ASN A 130 -7.72 6.41 -2.88
N TRP A 131 -6.89 5.40 -2.57
CA TRP A 131 -6.33 5.23 -1.23
C TRP A 131 -5.47 6.44 -0.81
N ILE A 132 -4.60 6.96 -1.71
CA ILE A 132 -3.80 8.16 -1.44
C ILE A 132 -4.71 9.36 -1.14
N LEU A 133 -5.68 9.63 -2.02
CA LEU A 133 -6.63 10.73 -1.85
C LEU A 133 -7.39 10.61 -0.52
N SER A 134 -7.92 9.43 -0.24
CA SER A 134 -8.79 9.21 0.92
C SER A 134 -8.04 9.11 2.24
N LYS A 135 -6.89 8.41 2.28
CA LYS A 135 -6.18 8.09 3.52
C LYS A 135 -5.06 9.06 3.86
N LEU A 136 -4.34 9.57 2.87
CA LEU A 136 -3.23 10.48 3.11
C LEU A 136 -3.62 11.95 2.94
N LEU A 137 -4.40 12.27 1.90
CA LEU A 137 -4.77 13.66 1.59
C LEU A 137 -6.11 14.08 2.19
N GLY A 138 -6.93 13.16 2.69
CA GLY A 138 -8.24 13.46 3.28
C GLY A 138 -9.26 14.03 2.27
N THR A 139 -9.04 13.83 0.98
CA THR A 139 -9.87 14.30 -0.13
C THR A 139 -10.43 13.12 -0.93
N PRO A 140 -11.32 12.29 -0.35
CA PRO A 140 -11.88 11.15 -1.07
C PRO A 140 -12.61 11.62 -2.33
N PRO A 141 -12.42 10.98 -3.49
CA PRO A 141 -13.19 11.29 -4.67
C PRO A 141 -14.68 11.01 -4.42
N PRO A 142 -15.59 11.73 -5.08
CA PRO A 142 -17.02 11.45 -4.99
C PRO A 142 -17.33 10.03 -5.47
N PRO A 143 -18.43 9.42 -4.99
CA PRO A 143 -18.87 8.13 -5.52
C PRO A 143 -19.16 8.23 -7.02
N PRO A 144 -18.95 7.13 -7.77
CA PRO A 144 -19.23 7.12 -9.19
C PRO A 144 -20.72 7.48 -9.44
N PRO A 145 -21.04 8.23 -10.52
CA PRO A 145 -22.42 8.54 -10.86
C PRO A 145 -23.24 7.26 -11.05
N PRO A 146 -24.55 7.26 -10.71
CA PRO A 146 -25.43 6.14 -11.02
C PRO A 146 -25.47 5.91 -12.55
N ASN A 147 -25.47 4.65 -12.96
CA ASN A 147 -25.51 4.22 -14.37
C ASN A 147 -24.24 4.44 -15.19
N VAL A 148 -23.08 4.62 -14.56
CA VAL A 148 -21.81 4.50 -15.27
C VAL A 148 -21.56 3.02 -15.52
N SER A 149 -21.49 2.63 -16.80
CA SER A 149 -21.11 1.27 -17.17
C SER A 149 -19.69 0.99 -16.69
N GLU A 150 -19.49 -0.18 -16.10
CA GLU A 150 -18.16 -0.67 -15.80
C GLU A 150 -17.33 -0.69 -17.09
N PHE A 151 -16.02 -0.49 -16.93
CA PHE A 151 -15.09 -0.60 -18.04
C PHE A 151 -15.16 -2.02 -18.63
N ASP A 152 -15.46 -2.14 -19.93
CA ASP A 152 -15.50 -3.45 -20.60
C ASP A 152 -14.07 -4.00 -20.76
N GLU A 153 -13.65 -4.80 -19.78
CA GLU A 153 -12.33 -5.43 -19.77
C GLU A 153 -12.11 -6.33 -21.00
N ARG A 154 -13.18 -6.93 -21.57
CA ARG A 154 -13.09 -7.81 -22.75
C ARG A 154 -12.64 -7.08 -24.00
N VAL A 155 -13.07 -5.83 -24.21
CA VAL A 155 -12.60 -5.00 -25.33
C VAL A 155 -11.11 -4.70 -25.20
N ALA A 156 -10.65 -4.44 -23.97
CA ALA A 156 -9.27 -4.14 -23.68
C ALA A 156 -8.36 -5.39 -23.76
N GLU A 157 -8.86 -6.57 -23.36
CA GLU A 157 -8.15 -7.85 -23.49
C GLU A 157 -7.95 -8.26 -24.94
N ASN A 158 -8.98 -8.12 -25.77
CA ASN A 158 -8.89 -8.39 -27.21
C ASN A 158 -7.84 -7.53 -27.93
N ARG A 159 -7.55 -6.32 -27.39
CA ARG A 159 -6.52 -5.41 -27.92
C ARG A 159 -5.15 -5.59 -27.29
N LYS A 160 -4.97 -6.50 -26.32
CA LYS A 160 -3.72 -6.71 -25.56
C LYS A 160 -3.16 -5.41 -24.94
N LEU A 161 -4.03 -4.52 -24.48
CA LEU A 161 -3.64 -3.23 -23.89
C LEU A 161 -3.01 -3.41 -22.51
N THR A 162 -2.01 -2.58 -22.22
CA THR A 162 -1.46 -2.43 -20.87
C THR A 162 -2.51 -1.78 -19.94
N GLN A 163 -2.33 -1.89 -18.62
CA GLN A 163 -3.24 -1.24 -17.66
C GLN A 163 -3.31 0.28 -17.85
N ARG A 164 -2.20 0.91 -18.21
CA ARG A 164 -2.17 2.35 -18.51
C ARG A 164 -3.04 2.68 -19.73
N GLU A 165 -2.86 1.98 -20.83
CA GLU A 165 -3.65 2.18 -22.05
C GLU A 165 -5.13 1.91 -21.81
N LYS A 166 -5.48 0.89 -21.01
CA LYS A 166 -6.86 0.61 -20.60
C LYS A 166 -7.49 1.81 -19.88
N LEU A 167 -6.78 2.40 -18.92
CA LEU A 167 -7.27 3.55 -18.17
C LEU A 167 -7.28 4.83 -19.01
N GLU A 168 -6.33 5.02 -19.91
CA GLU A 168 -6.35 6.12 -20.88
C GLU A 168 -7.56 6.04 -21.80
N MET A 169 -7.91 4.85 -22.28
CA MET A 169 -9.12 4.62 -23.08
C MET A 169 -10.39 4.90 -22.25
N HIS A 170 -10.44 4.46 -21.00
CA HIS A 170 -11.57 4.72 -20.10
C HIS A 170 -11.77 6.22 -19.85
N ARG A 171 -10.70 7.00 -19.71
CA ARG A 171 -10.72 8.45 -19.51
C ARG A 171 -11.18 9.25 -20.75
N GLN A 172 -11.28 8.63 -21.92
CA GLN A 172 -11.87 9.31 -23.10
C GLN A 172 -13.35 9.65 -22.89
N ASN A 173 -14.04 8.96 -21.98
CA ASN A 173 -15.39 9.33 -21.57
C ASN A 173 -15.32 10.52 -20.58
N PRO A 174 -15.95 11.68 -20.88
CA PRO A 174 -15.92 12.86 -20.01
C PRO A 174 -16.44 12.59 -18.59
N ASN A 175 -17.43 11.71 -18.43
CA ASN A 175 -17.97 11.36 -17.12
C ASN A 175 -16.94 10.61 -16.25
N CYS A 176 -16.09 9.79 -16.86
CA CYS A 176 -15.04 9.05 -16.18
C CYS A 176 -13.82 9.94 -15.92
N TYR A 177 -13.50 10.84 -16.85
CA TYR A 177 -12.34 11.72 -16.79
C TYR A 177 -12.29 12.56 -15.51
N THR A 178 -13.43 13.09 -15.07
CA THR A 178 -13.52 14.01 -13.92
C THR A 178 -12.85 13.42 -12.66
N CYS A 179 -13.09 12.16 -12.34
CA CYS A 179 -12.48 11.49 -11.17
C CYS A 179 -11.11 10.89 -11.52
N HIS A 180 -11.00 10.21 -12.66
CA HIS A 180 -9.78 9.49 -13.03
C HIS A 180 -8.60 10.40 -13.36
N SER A 181 -8.83 11.67 -13.73
CA SER A 181 -7.75 12.66 -13.90
C SER A 181 -6.97 12.93 -12.60
N GLN A 182 -7.59 12.79 -11.45
CA GLN A 182 -6.97 12.95 -10.14
C GLN A 182 -6.46 11.63 -9.56
N ILE A 183 -7.21 10.55 -9.73
CA ILE A 183 -6.93 9.24 -9.13
C ILE A 183 -5.74 8.56 -9.82
N ASP A 184 -5.79 8.46 -11.15
CA ASP A 184 -4.86 7.61 -11.90
C ASP A 184 -3.40 8.05 -11.82
N PRO A 185 -3.04 9.35 -11.91
CA PRO A 185 -1.66 9.79 -11.79
C PRO A 185 -1.02 9.37 -10.46
N LEU A 186 -1.77 9.49 -9.36
CA LEU A 186 -1.32 9.07 -8.04
C LEU A 186 -1.12 7.56 -7.94
N GLY A 187 -2.03 6.80 -8.54
CA GLY A 187 -1.95 5.34 -8.55
C GLY A 187 -0.85 4.78 -9.43
N PHE A 188 -0.46 5.49 -10.49
CA PHE A 188 0.66 5.10 -11.35
C PHE A 188 2.03 5.52 -10.82
N ALA A 189 2.08 6.37 -9.79
CA ALA A 189 3.31 6.78 -9.14
C ALA A 189 3.88 5.71 -8.18
N LEU A 190 3.11 4.62 -7.90
CA LEU A 190 3.43 3.55 -6.96
C LEU A 190 3.66 2.19 -7.63
#